data_251ed70993b09a659c806014c2328a54
#
_entry.id   251ed70993b09a659c806014c2328a54
#
_cell.length_a   1.000
_cell.length_b   1.000
_cell.length_c   1.000
_cell.angle_alpha   90.00
_cell.angle_beta   90.00
_cell.angle_gamma   90.00
#
_symmetry.space_group_name_H-M   'P 1'
#
loop_
_entity.id
_entity.type
_entity.pdbx_description
1 polymer ?
#
loop_
_entity_poly.entity_id
_entity_poly.type
_entity_poly.pdbx_seq_one_letter_code
_entity_poly.pdbx_strand_id
1 'polypeptide(L)'
;MFPKTFRSRAGSVAKAVAASILLLLGAMQSSRAVDPIRIGFSVALTGAVAANGKQVLLAIQIWRDDINAKGGLLGRPVELVFYDDQSNPSTVPGIYTKLIEVDKVDLTVGPYATNMVVPAILTVQRHKYMTIGWLGVAANREIHYDRYFSMLPAGPQPSIAFSEGFFTLAMQQNPKPQTVAISGADAEFSKVSTDGARINAQKAGLKIVYDKSYPPSTTDFGPIIRAIQATSPDIVYNASYPPDTVGMIRAANEGRLTTRMFGGNMVGLVTTVFKTQLGPLLNGVVSTADTFIPSPGFDFPGVKEVMEKYQARAPREGIDPLGYTFVPYGYGAMQVLAQSIEATQSLDQAKLAAYAHAHTFKTVVGDVAFGPDGEWVKPRLLVTQFQNVVGNDLEQFRGDKKQVVVWPQEHKTGDLIYPYSAARQ
;
A
#
# COMPACT_ATOMS: atom_id res chain seq x y z
N MET A 1 41.68 48.23 -77.87
CA MET A 1 42.22 47.94 -76.57
C MET A 1 41.04 47.38 -75.73
N PHE A 2 41.03 46.10 -75.43
CA PHE A 2 39.87 45.36 -74.98
C PHE A 2 39.68 45.45 -73.42
N PRO A 3 38.45 45.53 -72.88
CA PRO A 3 38.21 45.47 -71.47
C PRO A 3 38.12 44.00 -70.93
N LYS A 4 38.65 43.80 -69.75
CA LYS A 4 38.72 42.53 -69.01
C LYS A 4 37.36 42.09 -68.52
N THR A 5 37.05 40.82 -68.68
CA THR A 5 35.90 40.07 -68.26
C THR A 5 35.83 39.96 -66.73
N PHE A 6 34.69 40.41 -66.15
CA PHE A 6 34.28 40.11 -64.79
C PHE A 6 33.67 38.72 -64.70
N ARG A 7 34.40 37.73 -64.14
CA ARG A 7 33.83 36.42 -63.79
C ARG A 7 33.17 36.48 -62.42
N SER A 8 31.89 36.15 -62.41
CA SER A 8 31.00 36.24 -61.25
C SER A 8 31.42 35.28 -60.14
N ARG A 9 31.58 35.80 -58.91
CA ARG A 9 31.71 35.05 -57.67
C ARG A 9 30.37 34.57 -57.11
N ALA A 10 29.28 34.60 -57.84
CA ALA A 10 27.92 34.30 -57.39
C ALA A 10 27.63 32.79 -57.24
N GLY A 11 28.42 31.91 -57.92
CA GLY A 11 28.15 30.47 -57.91
C GLY A 11 28.61 29.72 -56.67
N SER A 12 29.59 30.24 -55.91
CA SER A 12 30.13 29.55 -54.72
C SER A 12 29.31 29.83 -53.46
N VAL A 13 28.73 31.00 -53.34
CA VAL A 13 27.89 31.37 -52.19
C VAL A 13 26.54 30.62 -52.21
N ALA A 14 25.95 30.45 -53.41
CA ALA A 14 24.70 29.71 -53.59
C ALA A 14 24.86 28.22 -53.24
N LYS A 15 25.99 27.60 -53.53
CA LYS A 15 26.27 26.18 -53.16
C LYS A 15 26.53 26.00 -51.64
N ALA A 16 27.16 26.98 -50.98
CA ALA A 16 27.39 26.95 -49.54
C ALA A 16 26.10 27.14 -48.75
N VAL A 17 25.20 28.02 -49.19
CA VAL A 17 23.89 28.22 -48.58
C VAL A 17 22.97 27.03 -48.75
N ALA A 18 22.96 26.40 -49.93
CA ALA A 18 22.19 25.18 -50.19
C ALA A 18 22.69 23.98 -49.35
N ALA A 19 24.01 23.81 -49.16
CA ALA A 19 24.56 22.79 -48.28
C ALA A 19 24.25 23.01 -46.82
N SER A 20 24.21 24.25 -46.32
CA SER A 20 23.82 24.61 -44.94
C SER A 20 22.35 24.39 -44.71
N ILE A 21 21.46 24.62 -45.67
CA ILE A 21 20.01 24.36 -45.56
C ILE A 21 19.74 22.84 -45.59
N LEU A 22 20.47 22.04 -46.38
CA LEU A 22 20.36 20.61 -46.37
C LEU A 22 20.88 19.98 -45.06
N LEU A 23 21.90 20.53 -44.43
CA LEU A 23 22.36 20.13 -43.10
C LEU A 23 21.39 20.51 -41.97
N LEU A 24 20.70 21.64 -42.08
CA LEU A 24 19.65 22.03 -41.15
C LEU A 24 18.35 21.25 -41.33
N LEU A 25 18.00 20.85 -42.56
CA LEU A 25 16.87 19.97 -42.86
C LEU A 25 17.13 18.50 -42.45
N GLY A 26 18.38 18.05 -42.51
CA GLY A 26 18.79 16.73 -42.00
C GLY A 26 18.80 16.64 -40.46
N ALA A 27 18.90 17.77 -39.75
CA ALA A 27 18.81 17.84 -38.30
C ALA A 27 17.34 17.90 -37.79
N MET A 28 16.37 18.13 -38.65
CA MET A 28 14.95 17.91 -38.42
C MET A 28 14.54 16.45 -38.71
N GLN A 29 15.35 15.47 -38.34
CA GLN A 29 14.81 14.13 -38.15
C GLN A 29 13.77 14.28 -37.07
N SER A 30 12.50 14.16 -37.46
CA SER A 30 11.38 14.02 -36.55
C SER A 30 11.80 13.03 -35.47
N SER A 31 12.08 13.54 -34.26
CA SER A 31 12.16 12.70 -33.10
C SER A 31 10.81 11.98 -33.08
N ARG A 32 10.74 10.77 -33.67
CA ARG A 32 9.60 9.91 -33.46
C ARG A 32 9.49 9.80 -31.95
N ALA A 33 8.43 10.35 -31.40
CA ALA A 33 8.15 10.17 -29.99
C ALA A 33 8.23 8.66 -29.72
N VAL A 34 9.18 8.27 -28.89
CA VAL A 34 9.36 6.85 -28.57
C VAL A 34 8.07 6.43 -27.85
N ASP A 35 7.42 5.37 -28.31
CA ASP A 35 6.16 4.89 -27.73
C ASP A 35 6.34 4.67 -26.22
N PRO A 36 5.46 5.20 -25.37
CA PRO A 36 5.58 5.07 -23.92
C PRO A 36 5.48 3.61 -23.48
N ILE A 37 6.09 3.28 -22.34
CA ILE A 37 5.79 2.05 -21.60
C ILE A 37 4.51 2.30 -20.81
N ARG A 38 3.47 1.53 -21.11
CA ARG A 38 2.13 1.69 -20.53
C ARG A 38 1.94 0.72 -19.37
N ILE A 39 1.68 1.25 -18.17
CA ILE A 39 1.46 0.47 -16.95
C ILE A 39 -0.01 0.59 -16.58
N GLY A 40 -0.71 -0.55 -16.57
CA GLY A 40 -2.15 -0.64 -16.34
C GLY A 40 -2.51 -1.10 -14.94
N PHE A 41 -3.57 -0.52 -14.33
CA PHE A 41 -4.08 -0.97 -13.04
C PHE A 41 -5.52 -0.50 -12.77
N SER A 42 -6.20 -1.16 -11.83
CA SER A 42 -7.37 -0.60 -11.19
C SER A 42 -6.99 0.04 -9.84
N VAL A 43 -7.74 1.01 -9.41
CA VAL A 43 -7.55 1.67 -8.12
C VAL A 43 -8.87 2.22 -7.61
N ALA A 44 -9.13 2.08 -6.30
CA ALA A 44 -10.35 2.61 -5.70
C ALA A 44 -10.26 4.15 -5.59
N LEU A 45 -11.01 4.86 -6.42
CA LEU A 45 -11.17 6.32 -6.35
C LEU A 45 -12.49 6.73 -5.72
N THR A 46 -13.46 5.81 -5.69
CA THR A 46 -14.75 5.92 -5.02
C THR A 46 -15.02 4.69 -4.15
N GLY A 47 -16.00 4.77 -3.25
CA GLY A 47 -16.39 3.67 -2.36
C GLY A 47 -15.58 3.58 -1.07
N ALA A 48 -15.70 2.44 -0.37
CA ALA A 48 -15.28 2.27 1.02
C ALA A 48 -13.77 2.42 1.28
N VAL A 49 -12.92 2.10 0.30
CA VAL A 49 -11.45 2.17 0.41
C VAL A 49 -10.83 3.27 -0.47
N ALA A 50 -11.64 4.21 -0.97
CA ALA A 50 -11.19 5.29 -1.84
C ALA A 50 -10.12 6.19 -1.20
N ALA A 51 -10.24 6.48 0.09
CA ALA A 51 -9.27 7.29 0.81
C ALA A 51 -7.85 6.67 0.75
N ASN A 52 -7.77 5.35 0.73
CA ASN A 52 -6.52 4.60 0.65
C ASN A 52 -6.03 4.51 -0.81
N GLY A 53 -6.93 4.18 -1.74
CA GLY A 53 -6.61 4.08 -3.17
C GLY A 53 -6.04 5.37 -3.76
N LYS A 54 -6.60 6.52 -3.38
CA LYS A 54 -6.10 7.83 -3.81
C LYS A 54 -4.66 8.10 -3.35
N GLN A 55 -4.29 7.67 -2.15
CA GLN A 55 -2.91 7.80 -1.64
C GLN A 55 -1.93 6.98 -2.50
N VAL A 56 -2.30 5.73 -2.81
CA VAL A 56 -1.49 4.86 -3.68
C VAL A 56 -1.36 5.46 -5.07
N LEU A 57 -2.45 5.95 -5.66
CA LEU A 57 -2.42 6.58 -6.98
C LEU A 57 -1.45 7.78 -7.02
N LEU A 58 -1.55 8.68 -6.04
CA LEU A 58 -0.66 9.85 -5.98
C LEU A 58 0.81 9.43 -5.83
N ALA A 59 1.10 8.40 -5.02
CA ALA A 59 2.47 7.86 -4.89
C ALA A 59 3.02 7.34 -6.22
N ILE A 60 2.21 6.64 -7.00
CA ILE A 60 2.59 6.10 -8.31
C ILE A 60 2.77 7.22 -9.34
N GLN A 61 1.94 8.25 -9.28
CA GLN A 61 2.08 9.42 -10.13
C GLN A 61 3.39 10.18 -9.83
N ILE A 62 3.75 10.31 -8.55
CA ILE A 62 5.04 10.91 -8.15
C ILE A 62 6.19 10.06 -8.69
N TRP A 63 6.13 8.73 -8.55
CA TRP A 63 7.14 7.85 -9.12
C TRP A 63 7.23 7.99 -10.65
N ARG A 64 6.09 8.02 -11.36
CA ARG A 64 6.05 8.23 -12.80
C ARG A 64 6.72 9.54 -13.22
N ASP A 65 6.45 10.62 -12.48
CA ASP A 65 7.05 11.92 -12.74
C ASP A 65 8.57 11.87 -12.51
N ASP A 66 9.01 11.21 -11.43
CA ASP A 66 10.43 11.05 -11.09
C ASP A 66 11.19 10.20 -12.11
N ILE A 67 10.61 9.10 -12.59
CA ILE A 67 11.28 8.24 -13.59
C ILE A 67 11.32 8.91 -14.96
N ASN A 68 10.26 9.60 -15.35
CA ASN A 68 10.21 10.32 -16.62
C ASN A 68 11.18 11.50 -16.65
N ALA A 69 11.37 12.20 -15.53
CA ALA A 69 12.38 13.24 -15.40
C ALA A 69 13.82 12.71 -15.57
N LYS A 70 14.03 11.41 -15.35
CA LYS A 70 15.32 10.71 -15.55
C LYS A 70 15.45 10.05 -16.93
N GLY A 71 14.48 10.26 -17.84
CA GLY A 71 14.49 9.69 -19.19
C GLY A 71 13.62 8.44 -19.38
N GLY A 72 12.80 8.09 -18.39
CA GLY A 72 11.87 6.96 -18.44
C GLY A 72 12.53 5.61 -18.17
N LEU A 73 11.89 4.52 -18.61
CA LEU A 73 12.40 3.17 -18.55
C LEU A 73 12.87 2.71 -19.93
N LEU A 74 14.05 2.13 -20.06
CA LEU A 74 14.65 1.73 -21.33
C LEU A 74 14.68 2.88 -22.38
N GLY A 75 14.84 4.13 -21.92
CA GLY A 75 14.80 5.31 -22.79
C GLY A 75 13.40 5.67 -23.31
N ARG A 76 12.33 5.08 -22.76
CA ARG A 76 10.93 5.31 -23.13
C ARG A 76 10.19 5.97 -21.96
N PRO A 77 9.35 7.00 -22.21
CA PRO A 77 8.53 7.58 -21.14
C PRO A 77 7.55 6.54 -20.60
N VAL A 78 7.16 6.69 -19.33
CA VAL A 78 6.15 5.86 -18.68
C VAL A 78 4.80 6.57 -18.71
N GLU A 79 3.76 5.86 -19.13
CA GLU A 79 2.35 6.27 -19.09
C GLU A 79 1.57 5.37 -18.13
N LEU A 80 0.71 5.97 -17.29
CA LEU A 80 -0.19 5.24 -16.40
C LEU A 80 -1.58 5.17 -17.02
N VAL A 81 -2.13 3.96 -17.12
CA VAL A 81 -3.50 3.69 -17.61
C VAL A 81 -4.28 3.07 -16.47
N PHE A 82 -5.27 3.78 -15.91
CA PHE A 82 -5.98 3.27 -14.73
C PHE A 82 -7.48 3.55 -14.76
N TYR A 83 -8.21 2.73 -14.03
CA TYR A 83 -9.67 2.81 -13.90
C TYR A 83 -10.10 2.72 -12.44
N ASP A 84 -11.17 3.44 -12.09
CA ASP A 84 -11.82 3.32 -10.79
C ASP A 84 -12.53 1.97 -10.67
N ASP A 85 -12.13 1.16 -9.69
CA ASP A 85 -12.80 -0.09 -9.36
C ASP A 85 -13.99 0.11 -8.41
N GLN A 86 -14.23 1.35 -7.96
CA GLN A 86 -15.34 1.73 -7.09
C GLN A 86 -15.36 0.97 -5.75
N SER A 87 -14.21 0.46 -5.32
CA SER A 87 -14.10 -0.45 -4.16
C SER A 87 -14.96 -1.73 -4.32
N ASN A 88 -15.21 -2.14 -5.55
CA ASN A 88 -16.07 -3.28 -5.89
C ASN A 88 -15.28 -4.40 -6.58
N PRO A 89 -15.07 -5.56 -5.92
CA PRO A 89 -14.30 -6.67 -6.49
C PRO A 89 -14.84 -7.19 -7.82
N SER A 90 -16.16 -7.07 -8.07
CA SER A 90 -16.79 -7.60 -9.29
C SER A 90 -16.41 -6.81 -10.55
N THR A 91 -15.96 -5.55 -10.42
CA THR A 91 -15.55 -4.72 -11.56
C THR A 91 -14.12 -5.03 -12.01
N VAL A 92 -13.28 -5.53 -11.10
CA VAL A 92 -11.85 -5.72 -11.32
C VAL A 92 -11.50 -6.62 -12.50
N PRO A 93 -12.15 -7.80 -12.70
CA PRO A 93 -11.84 -8.65 -13.85
C PRO A 93 -12.08 -7.95 -15.19
N GLY A 94 -13.18 -7.21 -15.32
CA GLY A 94 -13.48 -6.44 -16.53
C GLY A 94 -12.46 -5.34 -16.80
N ILE A 95 -11.99 -4.66 -15.75
CA ILE A 95 -10.96 -3.61 -15.86
C ILE A 95 -9.65 -4.21 -16.36
N TYR A 96 -9.14 -5.29 -15.74
CA TYR A 96 -7.87 -5.89 -16.18
C TYR A 96 -7.95 -6.52 -17.57
N THR A 97 -9.09 -7.12 -17.94
CA THR A 97 -9.33 -7.57 -19.33
C THR A 97 -9.23 -6.39 -20.30
N LYS A 98 -9.90 -5.26 -19.99
CA LYS A 98 -9.84 -4.06 -20.82
C LYS A 98 -8.41 -3.49 -20.93
N LEU A 99 -7.69 -3.38 -19.83
CA LEU A 99 -6.30 -2.91 -19.82
C LEU A 99 -5.40 -3.74 -20.74
N ILE A 100 -5.54 -5.07 -20.69
CA ILE A 100 -4.69 -5.99 -21.45
C ILE A 100 -5.14 -6.11 -22.91
N GLU A 101 -6.43 -6.32 -23.16
CA GLU A 101 -6.94 -6.65 -24.50
C GLU A 101 -7.27 -5.43 -25.36
N VAL A 102 -7.74 -4.34 -24.74
CA VAL A 102 -8.17 -3.12 -25.45
C VAL A 102 -7.11 -2.04 -25.40
N ASP A 103 -6.69 -1.69 -24.19
CA ASP A 103 -5.70 -0.61 -23.98
C ASP A 103 -4.29 -1.07 -24.30
N LYS A 104 -4.02 -2.40 -24.38
CA LYS A 104 -2.73 -2.99 -24.74
C LYS A 104 -1.59 -2.47 -23.87
N VAL A 105 -1.81 -2.46 -22.54
CA VAL A 105 -0.76 -2.07 -21.61
C VAL A 105 0.41 -3.06 -21.64
N ASP A 106 1.63 -2.57 -21.47
CA ASP A 106 2.84 -3.41 -21.46
C ASP A 106 2.96 -4.20 -20.16
N LEU A 107 2.51 -3.62 -19.04
CA LEU A 107 2.71 -4.12 -17.68
C LEU A 107 1.46 -3.88 -16.84
N THR A 108 1.28 -4.69 -15.80
CA THR A 108 0.22 -4.50 -14.82
C THR A 108 0.77 -4.38 -13.38
N VAL A 109 0.09 -3.59 -12.56
CA VAL A 109 0.32 -3.48 -11.12
C VAL A 109 -1.03 -3.38 -10.39
N GLY A 110 -1.01 -3.38 -9.05
CA GLY A 110 -2.23 -3.26 -8.25
C GLY A 110 -3.13 -4.49 -8.32
N PRO A 111 -4.37 -4.34 -7.91
CA PRO A 111 -4.95 -3.18 -7.22
C PRO A 111 -4.58 -3.10 -5.73
N TYR A 112 -5.23 -2.17 -5.00
CA TYR A 112 -5.17 -2.10 -3.55
C TYR A 112 -6.30 -2.92 -2.90
N ALA A 113 -6.01 -3.55 -1.75
CA ALA A 113 -6.86 -4.37 -0.89
C ALA A 113 -7.07 -5.81 -1.39
N THR A 114 -7.09 -6.76 -0.43
CA THR A 114 -7.15 -8.21 -0.69
C THR A 114 -8.30 -8.62 -1.59
N ASN A 115 -9.49 -8.12 -1.31
CA ASN A 115 -10.70 -8.40 -2.09
C ASN A 115 -10.66 -7.90 -3.54
N MET A 116 -9.81 -6.90 -3.85
CA MET A 116 -9.55 -6.44 -5.23
C MET A 116 -8.39 -7.21 -5.88
N VAL A 117 -7.33 -7.51 -5.10
CA VAL A 117 -6.13 -8.19 -5.59
C VAL A 117 -6.45 -9.60 -6.06
N VAL A 118 -7.23 -10.36 -5.32
CA VAL A 118 -7.61 -11.76 -5.67
C VAL A 118 -8.22 -11.87 -7.08
N PRO A 119 -9.29 -11.15 -7.45
CA PRO A 119 -9.83 -11.21 -8.80
C PRO A 119 -8.90 -10.63 -9.88
N ALA A 120 -8.02 -9.70 -9.53
CA ALA A 120 -6.98 -9.22 -10.45
C ALA A 120 -5.97 -10.33 -10.78
N ILE A 121 -5.46 -11.05 -9.77
CA ILE A 121 -4.53 -12.19 -9.98
C ILE A 121 -5.14 -13.21 -10.94
N LEU A 122 -6.39 -13.62 -10.69
CA LEU A 122 -7.10 -14.59 -11.55
C LEU A 122 -7.23 -14.12 -13.00
N THR A 123 -7.30 -12.81 -13.23
CA THR A 123 -7.39 -12.25 -14.58
C THR A 123 -6.03 -12.17 -15.23
N VAL A 124 -5.03 -11.58 -14.57
CA VAL A 124 -3.67 -11.44 -15.14
C VAL A 124 -2.98 -12.78 -15.36
N GLN A 125 -3.29 -13.80 -14.54
CA GLN A 125 -2.80 -15.16 -14.71
C GLN A 125 -3.21 -15.78 -16.05
N ARG A 126 -4.47 -15.59 -16.46
CA ARG A 126 -4.98 -16.06 -17.78
C ARG A 126 -4.22 -15.44 -18.94
N HIS A 127 -3.78 -14.21 -18.79
CA HIS A 127 -2.99 -13.47 -19.77
C HIS A 127 -1.47 -13.59 -19.57
N LYS A 128 -1.03 -14.33 -18.54
CA LYS A 128 0.38 -14.55 -18.18
C LYS A 128 1.16 -13.25 -17.87
N TYR A 129 0.49 -12.21 -17.39
CA TYR A 129 1.12 -10.97 -16.96
C TYR A 129 1.71 -11.09 -15.57
N MET A 130 2.91 -10.53 -15.36
CA MET A 130 3.42 -10.26 -14.02
C MET A 130 2.61 -9.12 -13.39
N THR A 131 2.33 -9.20 -12.10
CA THR A 131 1.69 -8.09 -11.38
C THR A 131 2.22 -7.95 -9.96
N ILE A 132 2.28 -6.72 -9.48
CA ILE A 132 2.68 -6.38 -8.12
C ILE A 132 1.47 -5.81 -7.40
N GLY A 133 0.91 -6.56 -6.43
CA GLY A 133 -0.27 -6.13 -5.67
C GLY A 133 0.08 -5.20 -4.52
N TRP A 134 -0.80 -4.23 -4.23
CA TRP A 134 -0.62 -3.30 -3.13
C TRP A 134 -1.40 -3.75 -1.90
N LEU A 135 -0.65 -4.16 -0.88
CA LEU A 135 -1.15 -4.44 0.47
C LEU A 135 -2.33 -5.45 0.50
N GLY A 136 -2.29 -6.46 -0.35
CA GLY A 136 -3.20 -7.60 -0.29
C GLY A 136 -2.67 -8.67 0.69
N VAL A 137 -3.47 -9.05 1.68
CA VAL A 137 -3.07 -10.05 2.69
C VAL A 137 -3.29 -11.45 2.14
N ALA A 138 -2.22 -12.23 1.98
CA ALA A 138 -2.26 -13.63 1.52
C ALA A 138 -3.10 -13.83 0.24
N ALA A 139 -3.13 -12.85 -0.66
CA ALA A 139 -4.00 -12.84 -1.83
C ALA A 139 -3.68 -13.95 -2.83
N ASN A 140 -2.45 -14.45 -2.84
CA ASN A 140 -1.98 -15.52 -3.73
C ASN A 140 -2.02 -16.92 -3.09
N ARG A 141 -2.42 -17.03 -1.81
CA ARG A 141 -2.32 -18.27 -1.03
C ARG A 141 -3.04 -19.47 -1.66
N GLU A 142 -4.21 -19.25 -2.24
CA GLU A 142 -5.01 -20.31 -2.87
C GLU A 142 -4.81 -20.37 -4.39
N ILE A 143 -4.23 -19.33 -4.99
CA ILE A 143 -4.06 -19.22 -6.45
C ILE A 143 -2.70 -19.77 -6.89
N HIS A 144 -1.67 -19.57 -6.08
CA HIS A 144 -0.28 -19.98 -6.35
C HIS A 144 0.25 -19.49 -7.70
N TYR A 145 -0.08 -18.24 -8.07
CA TYR A 145 0.42 -17.66 -9.31
C TYR A 145 1.87 -17.19 -9.17
N ASP A 146 2.77 -17.77 -9.94
CA ASP A 146 4.22 -17.56 -9.89
C ASP A 146 4.70 -16.18 -10.40
N ARG A 147 3.81 -15.35 -10.94
CA ARG A 147 4.12 -13.99 -11.43
C ARG A 147 3.38 -12.91 -10.64
N TYR A 148 2.85 -13.24 -9.48
CA TYR A 148 2.32 -12.29 -8.52
C TYR A 148 3.35 -11.99 -7.44
N PHE A 149 3.49 -10.70 -7.08
CA PHE A 149 4.36 -10.22 -6.01
C PHE A 149 3.59 -9.27 -5.11
N SER A 150 3.66 -9.49 -3.81
CA SER A 150 2.97 -8.69 -2.80
C SER A 150 3.89 -7.57 -2.28
N MET A 151 3.41 -6.34 -2.27
CA MET A 151 4.12 -5.26 -1.56
C MET A 151 3.72 -5.12 -0.09
N LEU A 152 2.99 -6.09 0.44
CA LEU A 152 2.72 -6.16 1.87
C LEU A 152 3.92 -6.80 2.60
N PRO A 153 4.54 -6.12 3.58
CA PRO A 153 5.72 -6.62 4.28
C PRO A 153 5.35 -7.64 5.38
N ALA A 154 4.55 -8.65 5.05
CA ALA A 154 3.99 -9.60 6.01
C ALA A 154 4.76 -10.94 6.10
N GLY A 155 5.79 -11.12 5.26
CA GLY A 155 6.57 -12.37 5.25
C GLY A 155 5.80 -13.55 4.66
N PRO A 156 6.34 -14.77 4.79
CA PRO A 156 5.82 -15.96 4.09
C PRO A 156 4.49 -16.49 4.64
N GLN A 157 4.03 -16.00 5.79
CA GLN A 157 2.76 -16.38 6.41
C GLN A 157 1.93 -15.15 6.78
N PRO A 158 1.43 -14.38 5.78
CA PRO A 158 0.84 -13.06 6.01
C PRO A 158 -0.33 -13.07 6.97
N SER A 159 -1.23 -14.05 6.89
CA SER A 159 -2.39 -14.16 7.78
C SER A 159 -2.01 -14.26 9.25
N ILE A 160 -0.97 -15.02 9.56
CA ILE A 160 -0.46 -15.19 10.93
C ILE A 160 0.30 -13.95 11.39
N ALA A 161 1.20 -13.45 10.55
CA ALA A 161 2.06 -12.31 10.87
C ALA A 161 1.27 -11.05 11.25
N PHE A 162 0.13 -10.81 10.61
CA PHE A 162 -0.70 -9.61 10.86
C PHE A 162 -1.29 -9.52 12.27
N SER A 163 -1.42 -10.61 12.98
CA SER A 163 -1.92 -10.62 14.36
C SER A 163 -0.87 -11.03 15.39
N GLU A 164 0.28 -11.57 14.96
CA GLU A 164 1.31 -12.12 15.84
C GLU A 164 1.77 -11.13 16.91
N GLY A 165 2.10 -9.89 16.52
CA GLY A 165 2.54 -8.86 17.44
C GLY A 165 1.49 -8.50 18.49
N PHE A 166 0.19 -8.49 18.14
CA PHE A 166 -0.90 -8.26 19.10
C PHE A 166 -0.90 -9.31 20.21
N PHE A 167 -0.88 -10.58 19.85
CA PHE A 167 -0.88 -11.67 20.83
C PHE A 167 0.43 -11.75 21.61
N THR A 168 1.57 -11.52 20.96
CA THR A 168 2.88 -11.47 21.63
C THR A 168 2.92 -10.40 22.72
N LEU A 169 2.47 -9.18 22.40
CA LEU A 169 2.38 -8.08 23.37
C LEU A 169 1.42 -8.41 24.52
N ALA A 170 0.24 -8.97 24.21
CA ALA A 170 -0.75 -9.32 25.22
C ALA A 170 -0.18 -10.34 26.23
N MET A 171 0.56 -11.34 25.75
CA MET A 171 1.14 -12.39 26.60
C MET A 171 2.33 -11.93 27.44
N GLN A 172 2.92 -10.78 27.15
CA GLN A 172 3.97 -10.15 27.95
C GLN A 172 3.41 -9.30 29.11
N GLN A 173 2.09 -9.04 29.14
CA GLN A 173 1.49 -8.17 30.13
C GLN A 173 1.20 -8.89 31.46
N ASN A 174 1.04 -8.09 32.53
CA ASN A 174 0.64 -8.56 33.85
C ASN A 174 -0.60 -7.77 34.33
N PRO A 175 -1.71 -8.47 34.65
CA PRO A 175 -1.91 -9.91 34.55
C PRO A 175 -2.04 -10.39 33.10
N LYS A 176 -1.53 -11.59 32.81
CA LYS A 176 -1.66 -12.21 31.48
C LYS A 176 -3.13 -12.46 31.15
N PRO A 177 -3.57 -12.19 29.90
CA PRO A 177 -4.91 -12.54 29.47
C PRO A 177 -5.09 -14.05 29.39
N GLN A 178 -6.31 -14.52 29.60
CA GLN A 178 -6.73 -15.92 29.51
C GLN A 178 -7.76 -16.12 28.40
N THR A 179 -8.46 -15.06 28.02
CA THR A 179 -9.57 -15.10 27.07
C THR A 179 -9.45 -14.04 25.99
N VAL A 180 -9.94 -14.37 24.80
CA VAL A 180 -9.99 -13.44 23.67
C VAL A 180 -11.35 -13.49 22.97
N ALA A 181 -11.84 -12.31 22.58
CA ALA A 181 -12.92 -12.15 21.60
C ALA A 181 -12.31 -11.80 20.23
N ILE A 182 -12.77 -12.47 19.18
CA ILE A 182 -12.35 -12.23 17.81
C ILE A 182 -13.59 -11.84 17.00
N SER A 183 -13.49 -10.73 16.25
CA SER A 183 -14.55 -10.27 15.34
C SER A 183 -13.98 -9.67 14.07
N GLY A 184 -14.77 -9.68 12.99
CA GLY A 184 -14.38 -9.06 11.72
C GLY A 184 -15.53 -8.99 10.73
N ALA A 185 -15.41 -8.19 9.70
CA ALA A 185 -16.37 -8.19 8.60
C ALA A 185 -16.37 -9.53 7.85
N ASP A 186 -17.51 -9.96 7.34
CA ASP A 186 -17.63 -11.14 6.49
C ASP A 186 -17.15 -10.82 5.05
N ALA A 187 -15.87 -10.49 4.94
CA ALA A 187 -15.20 -10.15 3.69
C ALA A 187 -13.74 -10.62 3.71
N GLU A 188 -13.15 -10.79 2.55
CA GLU A 188 -11.89 -11.52 2.32
C GLU A 188 -10.74 -11.09 3.26
N PHE A 189 -10.42 -9.80 3.28
CA PHE A 189 -9.36 -9.28 4.17
C PHE A 189 -9.59 -9.62 5.65
N SER A 190 -10.82 -9.38 6.14
CA SER A 190 -11.14 -9.60 7.56
C SER A 190 -11.15 -11.09 7.91
N LYS A 191 -11.60 -11.97 7.00
CA LYS A 191 -11.53 -13.43 7.18
C LYS A 191 -10.09 -13.90 7.32
N VAL A 192 -9.23 -13.53 6.38
CA VAL A 192 -7.80 -13.88 6.41
C VAL A 192 -7.14 -13.39 7.71
N SER A 193 -7.45 -12.17 8.15
CA SER A 193 -6.89 -11.60 9.38
C SER A 193 -7.41 -12.30 10.64
N THR A 194 -8.69 -12.64 10.71
CA THR A 194 -9.27 -13.36 11.85
C THR A 194 -8.84 -14.82 11.90
N ASP A 195 -8.59 -15.47 10.75
CA ASP A 195 -8.01 -16.81 10.70
C ASP A 195 -6.62 -16.84 11.34
N GLY A 196 -5.78 -15.88 10.99
CA GLY A 196 -4.48 -15.71 11.64
C GLY A 196 -4.58 -15.44 13.14
N ALA A 197 -5.55 -14.61 13.54
CA ALA A 197 -5.81 -14.33 14.96
C ALA A 197 -6.23 -15.58 15.75
N ARG A 198 -7.06 -16.45 15.18
CA ARG A 198 -7.43 -17.75 15.80
C ARG A 198 -6.21 -18.64 16.03
N ILE A 199 -5.34 -18.73 15.01
CA ILE A 199 -4.10 -19.51 15.11
C ILE A 199 -3.19 -18.95 16.22
N ASN A 200 -3.00 -17.62 16.26
CA ASN A 200 -2.16 -16.99 17.28
C ASN A 200 -2.77 -17.08 18.68
N ALA A 201 -4.09 -16.95 18.81
CA ALA A 201 -4.79 -17.14 20.08
C ALA A 201 -4.60 -18.57 20.63
N GLN A 202 -4.72 -19.59 19.75
CA GLN A 202 -4.48 -20.99 20.11
C GLN A 202 -3.03 -21.23 20.52
N LYS A 203 -2.06 -20.72 19.75
CA LYS A 203 -0.63 -20.81 20.10
C LYS A 203 -0.31 -20.15 21.44
N ALA A 204 -1.00 -19.04 21.77
CA ALA A 204 -0.89 -18.32 23.04
C ALA A 204 -1.61 -19.02 24.21
N GLY A 205 -2.34 -20.12 23.97
CA GLY A 205 -3.14 -20.82 24.98
C GLY A 205 -4.38 -20.06 25.46
N LEU A 206 -4.86 -19.07 24.67
CA LEU A 206 -6.03 -18.29 25.01
C LEU A 206 -7.34 -19.01 24.67
N LYS A 207 -8.31 -18.94 25.57
CA LYS A 207 -9.68 -19.40 25.28
C LYS A 207 -10.38 -18.35 24.40
N ILE A 208 -10.83 -18.76 23.22
CA ILE A 208 -11.68 -17.90 22.38
C ILE A 208 -13.11 -17.97 22.94
N VAL A 209 -13.59 -16.84 23.50
CA VAL A 209 -14.91 -16.74 24.14
C VAL A 209 -15.98 -16.10 23.26
N TYR A 210 -15.55 -15.42 22.21
CA TYR A 210 -16.39 -14.86 21.14
C TYR A 210 -15.65 -15.00 19.81
N ASP A 211 -16.34 -15.51 18.79
CA ASP A 211 -15.77 -15.65 17.45
C ASP A 211 -16.90 -15.54 16.42
N LYS A 212 -17.12 -14.31 15.91
CA LYS A 212 -18.20 -14.05 14.93
C LYS A 212 -17.80 -12.98 13.95
N SER A 213 -18.16 -13.20 12.68
CA SER A 213 -18.16 -12.17 11.65
C SER A 213 -19.49 -11.40 11.65
N TYR A 214 -19.46 -10.23 11.03
CA TYR A 214 -20.63 -9.40 10.79
C TYR A 214 -20.74 -9.03 9.30
N PRO A 215 -21.95 -8.81 8.74
CA PRO A 215 -22.12 -8.41 7.35
C PRO A 215 -21.35 -7.13 7.00
N PRO A 216 -20.72 -7.02 5.81
CA PRO A 216 -20.01 -5.80 5.39
C PRO A 216 -20.91 -4.55 5.30
N SER A 217 -22.22 -4.74 5.24
CA SER A 217 -23.22 -3.65 5.25
C SER A 217 -23.62 -3.19 6.65
N THR A 218 -22.98 -3.71 7.72
CA THR A 218 -23.29 -3.33 9.10
C THR A 218 -22.98 -1.86 9.34
N THR A 219 -23.95 -1.14 9.90
CA THR A 219 -23.82 0.28 10.28
C THR A 219 -23.98 0.51 11.78
N ASP A 220 -24.62 -0.41 12.50
CA ASP A 220 -24.76 -0.39 13.96
C ASP A 220 -23.90 -1.49 14.60
N PHE A 221 -22.83 -1.10 15.26
CA PHE A 221 -21.89 -1.99 15.95
C PHE A 221 -22.20 -2.17 17.44
N GLY A 222 -23.18 -1.47 17.99
CA GLY A 222 -23.59 -1.58 19.37
C GLY A 222 -23.99 -3.00 19.81
N PRO A 223 -24.80 -3.74 19.04
CA PRO A 223 -25.13 -5.15 19.34
C PRO A 223 -23.89 -6.06 19.37
N ILE A 224 -22.90 -5.83 18.50
CA ILE A 224 -21.67 -6.62 18.45
C ILE A 224 -20.86 -6.40 19.72
N ILE A 225 -20.64 -5.14 20.11
CA ILE A 225 -19.91 -4.79 21.34
C ILE A 225 -20.60 -5.35 22.57
N ARG A 226 -21.94 -5.27 22.66
CA ARG A 226 -22.68 -5.87 23.78
C ARG A 226 -22.51 -7.39 23.84
N ALA A 227 -22.53 -8.06 22.67
CA ALA A 227 -22.33 -9.50 22.62
C ALA A 227 -20.89 -9.90 23.00
N ILE A 228 -19.88 -9.14 22.60
CA ILE A 228 -18.49 -9.32 23.03
C ILE A 228 -18.39 -9.13 24.55
N GLN A 229 -18.93 -8.04 25.10
CA GLN A 229 -18.87 -7.70 26.52
C GLN A 229 -19.55 -8.74 27.40
N ALA A 230 -20.65 -9.35 26.93
CA ALA A 230 -21.35 -10.42 27.64
C ALA A 230 -20.48 -11.67 27.88
N THR A 231 -19.40 -11.86 27.10
CA THR A 231 -18.44 -12.97 27.28
C THR A 231 -17.26 -12.59 28.20
N SER A 232 -17.18 -11.34 28.66
CA SER A 232 -16.12 -10.82 29.52
C SER A 232 -14.70 -11.19 29.04
N PRO A 233 -14.31 -10.86 27.80
CA PRO A 233 -13.00 -11.21 27.27
C PRO A 233 -11.89 -10.36 27.89
N ASP A 234 -10.74 -10.98 28.18
CA ASP A 234 -9.55 -10.22 28.61
C ASP A 234 -9.01 -9.32 27.50
N ILE A 235 -9.01 -9.80 26.26
CA ILE A 235 -8.59 -9.00 25.10
C ILE A 235 -9.57 -9.14 23.94
N VAL A 236 -9.63 -8.11 23.08
CA VAL A 236 -10.52 -8.06 21.92
C VAL A 236 -9.71 -7.75 20.68
N TYR A 237 -9.75 -8.67 19.72
CA TYR A 237 -9.16 -8.49 18.39
C TYR A 237 -10.25 -8.28 17.35
N ASN A 238 -10.11 -7.22 16.54
CA ASN A 238 -11.03 -6.92 15.45
C ASN A 238 -10.28 -6.71 14.13
N ALA A 239 -10.83 -7.25 13.04
CA ALA A 239 -10.37 -7.00 11.68
C ALA A 239 -11.45 -6.28 10.88
N SER A 240 -11.20 -5.03 10.49
CA SER A 240 -12.23 -4.15 9.93
C SER A 240 -11.72 -3.26 8.79
N TYR A 241 -12.62 -2.96 7.87
CA TYR A 241 -12.44 -1.94 6.84
C TYR A 241 -12.61 -0.53 7.45
N PRO A 242 -12.24 0.55 6.71
CA PRO A 242 -12.25 1.89 7.28
C PRO A 242 -13.59 2.35 7.89
N PRO A 243 -14.75 2.18 7.26
CA PRO A 243 -16.02 2.55 7.88
C PRO A 243 -16.33 1.76 9.16
N ASP A 244 -16.07 0.45 9.13
CA ASP A 244 -16.31 -0.45 10.28
C ASP A 244 -15.40 -0.12 11.46
N THR A 245 -14.14 0.25 11.16
CA THR A 245 -13.18 0.69 12.19
C THR A 245 -13.74 1.83 13.02
N VAL A 246 -14.29 2.84 12.35
CA VAL A 246 -14.89 4.00 13.01
C VAL A 246 -16.11 3.58 13.84
N GLY A 247 -17.01 2.80 13.24
CA GLY A 247 -18.20 2.30 13.93
C GLY A 247 -17.89 1.44 15.15
N MET A 248 -16.93 0.53 15.02
CA MET A 248 -16.51 -0.38 16.09
C MET A 248 -15.89 0.37 17.27
N ILE A 249 -15.00 1.34 17.01
CA ILE A 249 -14.36 2.14 18.07
C ILE A 249 -15.38 3.02 18.77
N ARG A 250 -16.31 3.65 18.04
CA ARG A 250 -17.39 4.44 18.63
C ARG A 250 -18.28 3.58 19.52
N ALA A 251 -18.74 2.44 19.00
CA ALA A 251 -19.57 1.52 19.76
C ALA A 251 -18.86 0.96 21.02
N ALA A 252 -17.56 0.67 20.93
CA ALA A 252 -16.76 0.26 22.07
C ALA A 252 -16.67 1.34 23.16
N ASN A 253 -16.57 2.62 22.76
CA ASN A 253 -16.57 3.74 23.67
C ASN A 253 -17.95 3.99 24.30
N GLU A 254 -19.02 4.02 23.50
CA GLU A 254 -20.39 4.20 23.94
C GLU A 254 -20.85 3.06 24.87
N GLY A 255 -20.50 1.81 24.50
CA GLY A 255 -20.77 0.62 25.29
C GLY A 255 -19.87 0.46 26.53
N ARG A 256 -18.89 1.36 26.72
CA ARG A 256 -17.89 1.30 27.79
C ARG A 256 -17.23 -0.08 27.86
N LEU A 257 -16.74 -0.55 26.71
CA LEU A 257 -16.11 -1.86 26.59
C LEU A 257 -15.04 -2.05 27.68
N THR A 258 -15.23 -3.07 28.50
CA THR A 258 -14.30 -3.47 29.56
C THR A 258 -13.44 -4.62 29.07
N THR A 259 -12.17 -4.33 28.80
CA THR A 259 -11.18 -5.30 28.34
C THR A 259 -9.78 -4.78 28.67
N ARG A 260 -8.78 -5.62 28.67
CA ARG A 260 -7.38 -5.22 28.95
C ARG A 260 -6.65 -4.73 27.71
N MET A 261 -7.00 -5.23 26.52
CA MET A 261 -6.44 -4.76 25.24
C MET A 261 -7.51 -4.83 24.16
N PHE A 262 -7.63 -3.77 23.38
CA PHE A 262 -8.60 -3.65 22.29
C PHE A 262 -7.92 -3.11 21.04
N GLY A 263 -8.17 -3.74 19.92
CA GLY A 263 -7.62 -3.33 18.62
C GLY A 263 -7.53 -4.47 17.64
N GLY A 264 -6.50 -4.45 16.81
CA GLY A 264 -6.23 -5.49 15.81
C GLY A 264 -5.96 -4.93 14.42
N ASN A 265 -6.35 -5.67 13.40
CA ASN A 265 -6.13 -5.26 12.00
C ASN A 265 -7.26 -4.36 11.50
N MET A 266 -7.33 -3.17 12.08
CA MET A 266 -8.36 -2.17 11.84
C MET A 266 -7.84 -1.12 10.82
N VAL A 267 -8.07 -1.35 9.51
CA VAL A 267 -7.45 -0.58 8.42
C VAL A 267 -7.81 0.91 8.42
N GLY A 268 -8.93 1.30 9.02
CA GLY A 268 -9.25 2.72 9.19
C GLY A 268 -8.21 3.51 10.00
N LEU A 269 -7.46 2.83 10.88
CA LEU A 269 -6.45 3.46 11.75
C LEU A 269 -5.20 3.94 10.99
N VAL A 270 -4.97 3.49 9.77
CA VAL A 270 -3.81 3.92 8.95
C VAL A 270 -4.09 5.16 8.10
N THR A 271 -5.32 5.69 8.15
CA THR A 271 -5.74 6.85 7.34
C THR A 271 -6.10 8.03 8.24
N THR A 272 -5.52 9.19 7.96
CA THR A 272 -5.58 10.37 8.84
C THR A 272 -7.00 10.88 9.06
N VAL A 273 -7.86 10.86 8.03
CA VAL A 273 -9.24 11.34 8.14
C VAL A 273 -10.03 10.57 9.21
N PHE A 274 -9.79 9.26 9.35
CA PHE A 274 -10.47 8.47 10.37
C PHE A 274 -9.86 8.66 11.77
N LYS A 275 -8.54 8.89 11.84
CA LYS A 275 -7.87 9.26 13.10
C LYS A 275 -8.40 10.58 13.63
N THR A 276 -8.51 11.60 12.80
CA THR A 276 -9.07 12.91 13.20
C THR A 276 -10.56 12.80 13.53
N GLN A 277 -11.33 11.98 12.81
CA GLN A 277 -12.74 11.76 13.10
C GLN A 277 -12.98 11.09 14.48
N LEU A 278 -12.08 10.22 14.90
CA LEU A 278 -12.13 9.51 16.17
C LEU A 278 -11.53 10.31 17.33
N GLY A 279 -10.44 11.05 17.07
CA GLY A 279 -9.77 11.85 18.08
C GLY A 279 -9.45 11.08 19.35
N PRO A 280 -9.82 11.61 20.56
CA PRO A 280 -9.52 10.97 21.84
C PRO A 280 -10.11 9.55 22.02
N LEU A 281 -11.11 9.17 21.23
CA LEU A 281 -11.66 7.80 21.27
C LEU A 281 -10.62 6.74 20.87
N LEU A 282 -9.53 7.15 20.24
CA LEU A 282 -8.41 6.29 19.87
C LEU A 282 -7.55 5.86 21.06
N ASN A 283 -7.53 6.61 22.17
CA ASN A 283 -6.61 6.33 23.26
C ASN A 283 -6.74 4.88 23.74
N GLY A 284 -5.59 4.18 23.75
CA GLY A 284 -5.48 2.78 24.13
C GLY A 284 -5.74 1.77 23.02
N VAL A 285 -6.29 2.19 21.87
CA VAL A 285 -6.54 1.30 20.74
C VAL A 285 -5.21 0.85 20.12
N VAL A 286 -5.07 -0.47 19.92
CA VAL A 286 -3.90 -1.10 19.33
C VAL A 286 -4.15 -1.36 17.86
N SER A 287 -3.23 -0.96 16.98
CA SER A 287 -3.27 -1.22 15.54
C SER A 287 -2.18 -2.21 15.12
N THR A 288 -2.54 -3.20 14.32
CA THR A 288 -1.61 -4.10 13.63
C THR A 288 -1.60 -3.89 12.12
N ALA A 289 -2.28 -2.84 11.64
CA ALA A 289 -2.38 -2.52 10.22
C ALA A 289 -1.23 -1.64 9.70
N ASP A 290 -0.37 -1.16 10.60
CA ASP A 290 0.68 -0.23 10.24
C ASP A 290 1.89 -0.95 9.64
N THR A 291 2.38 -0.43 8.52
CA THR A 291 3.57 -0.94 7.82
C THR A 291 4.68 0.10 7.74
N PHE A 292 4.36 1.37 7.98
CA PHE A 292 5.29 2.48 8.02
C PHE A 292 4.75 3.62 8.89
N ILE A 293 5.59 4.09 9.80
CA ILE A 293 5.43 5.34 10.54
C ILE A 293 6.81 6.01 10.57
N PRO A 294 6.91 7.32 10.35
CA PRO A 294 8.17 8.05 10.50
C PRO A 294 8.69 7.92 11.94
N SER A 295 9.65 7.03 12.13
CA SER A 295 10.23 6.68 13.42
C SER A 295 11.65 6.17 13.24
N PRO A 296 12.48 6.13 14.28
CA PRO A 296 13.81 5.52 14.20
C PRO A 296 13.74 4.09 13.64
N GLY A 297 14.60 3.77 12.66
CA GLY A 297 14.61 2.47 11.98
C GLY A 297 13.75 2.39 10.71
N PHE A 298 12.98 3.44 10.38
CA PHE A 298 12.24 3.58 9.12
C PHE A 298 12.75 4.73 8.23
N ASP A 299 13.96 5.21 8.49
CA ASP A 299 14.63 6.22 7.66
C ASP A 299 15.40 5.56 6.50
N PHE A 300 14.65 4.95 5.58
CA PHE A 300 15.22 4.32 4.40
C PHE A 300 15.63 5.36 3.35
N PRO A 301 16.68 5.08 2.52
CA PRO A 301 17.12 6.00 1.49
C PRO A 301 15.98 6.43 0.55
N GLY A 302 15.76 7.74 0.43
CA GLY A 302 14.76 8.34 -0.46
C GLY A 302 13.33 8.40 0.11
N VAL A 303 13.02 7.72 1.23
CA VAL A 303 11.65 7.75 1.79
C VAL A 303 11.21 9.15 2.18
N LYS A 304 12.11 9.93 2.79
CA LYS A 304 11.84 11.32 3.21
C LYS A 304 11.48 12.20 2.01
N GLU A 305 12.25 12.11 0.94
CA GLU A 305 11.99 12.87 -0.29
C GLU A 305 10.63 12.53 -0.90
N VAL A 306 10.30 11.25 -0.98
CA VAL A 306 8.99 10.80 -1.49
C VAL A 306 7.86 11.32 -0.62
N MET A 307 8.00 11.25 0.71
CA MET A 307 7.00 11.74 1.64
C MET A 307 6.82 13.25 1.55
N GLU A 308 7.90 14.02 1.41
CA GLU A 308 7.84 15.47 1.22
C GLU A 308 7.11 15.85 -0.09
N LYS A 309 7.43 15.19 -1.21
CA LYS A 309 6.72 15.39 -2.50
C LYS A 309 5.23 15.07 -2.38
N TYR A 310 4.89 13.98 -1.71
CA TYR A 310 3.51 13.57 -1.48
C TYR A 310 2.77 14.60 -0.61
N GLN A 311 3.33 14.94 0.55
CA GLN A 311 2.69 15.84 1.51
C GLN A 311 2.54 17.28 1.00
N ALA A 312 3.35 17.68 0.02
CA ALA A 312 3.20 18.96 -0.69
C ALA A 312 2.02 18.95 -1.68
N ARG A 313 1.70 17.79 -2.27
CA ARG A 313 0.63 17.65 -3.28
C ARG A 313 -0.71 17.23 -2.67
N ALA A 314 -0.72 16.27 -1.77
CA ALA A 314 -1.92 15.61 -1.27
C ALA A 314 -3.01 16.57 -0.74
N PRO A 315 -2.72 17.61 0.08
CA PRO A 315 -3.76 18.53 0.55
C PRO A 315 -4.44 19.31 -0.58
N ARG A 316 -3.71 19.64 -1.65
CA ARG A 316 -4.24 20.38 -2.81
C ARG A 316 -5.17 19.52 -3.66
N GLU A 317 -4.99 18.21 -3.61
CA GLU A 317 -5.77 17.20 -4.34
C GLU A 317 -6.89 16.59 -3.46
N GLY A 318 -7.05 17.05 -2.21
CA GLY A 318 -8.04 16.53 -1.27
C GLY A 318 -7.77 15.08 -0.84
N ILE A 319 -6.49 14.70 -0.81
CA ILE A 319 -6.02 13.36 -0.45
C ILE A 319 -5.47 13.41 0.98
N ASP A 320 -5.38 12.25 1.66
CA ASP A 320 -4.81 12.12 3.01
C ASP A 320 -3.44 12.82 3.09
N PRO A 321 -3.27 13.80 3.98
CA PRO A 321 -2.07 14.64 3.99
C PRO A 321 -0.82 13.96 4.55
N LEU A 322 -0.95 12.83 5.26
CA LEU A 322 0.20 12.14 5.87
C LEU A 322 0.73 11.00 5.00
N GLY A 323 -0.13 10.11 4.50
CA GLY A 323 0.22 9.08 3.54
C GLY A 323 1.13 7.95 4.06
N TYR A 324 1.27 7.77 5.37
CA TYR A 324 2.34 6.95 5.96
C TYR A 324 2.35 5.49 5.51
N THR A 325 1.23 4.79 5.57
CA THR A 325 1.19 3.37 5.21
C THR A 325 1.22 3.12 3.70
N PHE A 326 0.54 3.96 2.91
CA PHE A 326 0.30 3.66 1.51
C PHE A 326 1.37 4.20 0.55
N VAL A 327 1.91 5.37 0.86
CA VAL A 327 2.78 6.09 -0.08
C VAL A 327 4.13 5.41 -0.27
N PRO A 328 4.88 5.04 0.79
CA PRO A 328 6.17 4.38 0.61
C PRO A 328 6.04 3.04 -0.13
N TYR A 329 4.98 2.27 0.16
CA TYR A 329 4.77 0.97 -0.48
C TYR A 329 4.24 1.08 -1.91
N GLY A 330 3.40 2.08 -2.21
CA GLY A 330 2.98 2.38 -3.58
C GLY A 330 4.15 2.78 -4.46
N TYR A 331 5.00 3.70 -3.98
CA TYR A 331 6.21 4.10 -4.68
C TYR A 331 7.23 2.95 -4.79
N GLY A 332 7.45 2.21 -3.70
CA GLY A 332 8.37 1.08 -3.64
C GLY A 332 7.99 -0.06 -4.60
N ALA A 333 6.71 -0.33 -4.81
CA ALA A 333 6.24 -1.29 -5.80
C ALA A 333 6.70 -0.94 -7.22
N MET A 334 6.63 0.35 -7.55
CA MET A 334 7.08 0.83 -8.85
C MET A 334 8.61 0.80 -8.98
N GLN A 335 9.35 0.92 -7.87
CA GLN A 335 10.80 0.73 -7.86
C GLN A 335 11.19 -0.74 -8.10
N VAL A 336 10.44 -1.70 -7.55
CA VAL A 336 10.63 -3.13 -7.82
C VAL A 336 10.43 -3.41 -9.31
N LEU A 337 9.34 -2.89 -9.89
CA LEU A 337 9.06 -3.04 -11.31
C LEU A 337 10.15 -2.42 -12.19
N ALA A 338 10.55 -1.19 -11.90
CA ALA A 338 11.60 -0.47 -12.64
C ALA A 338 12.94 -1.22 -12.61
N GLN A 339 13.40 -1.64 -11.44
CA GLN A 339 14.66 -2.38 -11.29
C GLN A 339 14.61 -3.71 -12.04
N SER A 340 13.47 -4.39 -12.08
CA SER A 340 13.30 -5.62 -12.85
C SER A 340 13.45 -5.36 -14.37
N ILE A 341 12.83 -4.29 -14.86
CA ILE A 341 12.89 -3.90 -16.28
C ILE A 341 14.31 -3.47 -16.67
N GLU A 342 14.92 -2.61 -15.88
CA GLU A 342 16.28 -2.10 -16.14
C GLU A 342 17.32 -3.21 -16.12
N ALA A 343 17.24 -4.13 -15.16
CA ALA A 343 18.19 -5.24 -15.04
C ALA A 343 18.03 -6.28 -16.16
N THR A 344 16.81 -6.57 -16.58
CA THR A 344 16.53 -7.56 -17.62
C THR A 344 16.57 -6.97 -19.03
N GLN A 345 16.60 -5.65 -19.17
CA GLN A 345 16.47 -4.91 -20.44
C GLN A 345 15.26 -5.41 -21.27
N SER A 346 14.14 -5.73 -20.61
CA SER A 346 13.01 -6.43 -21.21
C SER A 346 11.67 -6.03 -20.56
N LEU A 347 10.59 -6.18 -21.33
CA LEU A 347 9.20 -6.15 -20.83
C LEU A 347 8.56 -7.55 -20.84
N ASP A 348 9.36 -8.60 -21.09
CA ASP A 348 8.88 -9.99 -21.06
C ASP A 348 8.49 -10.40 -19.65
N GLN A 349 7.23 -10.77 -19.49
CA GLN A 349 6.61 -11.05 -18.20
C GLN A 349 7.29 -12.19 -17.42
N ALA A 350 7.78 -13.22 -18.14
CA ALA A 350 8.44 -14.35 -17.51
C ALA A 350 9.85 -13.98 -17.02
N LYS A 351 10.59 -13.17 -17.83
CA LYS A 351 11.91 -12.67 -17.41
C LYS A 351 11.81 -11.73 -16.21
N LEU A 352 10.82 -10.84 -16.20
CA LEU A 352 10.59 -9.94 -15.08
C LEU A 352 10.27 -10.70 -13.79
N ALA A 353 9.37 -11.68 -13.86
CA ALA A 353 8.99 -12.50 -12.71
C ALA A 353 10.17 -13.35 -12.21
N ALA A 354 10.92 -14.00 -13.10
CA ALA A 354 12.13 -14.76 -12.75
C ALA A 354 13.17 -13.87 -12.06
N TYR A 355 13.36 -12.64 -12.54
CA TYR A 355 14.25 -11.68 -11.90
C TYR A 355 13.76 -11.28 -10.50
N ALA A 356 12.45 -11.02 -10.36
CA ALA A 356 11.86 -10.62 -9.08
C ALA A 356 12.00 -11.71 -8.00
N HIS A 357 11.88 -12.98 -8.36
CA HIS A 357 12.10 -14.10 -7.43
C HIS A 357 13.58 -14.27 -7.01
N ALA A 358 14.51 -13.90 -7.87
CA ALA A 358 15.94 -14.19 -7.67
C ALA A 358 16.71 -13.06 -6.97
N HIS A 359 16.14 -11.85 -6.86
CA HIS A 359 16.91 -10.67 -6.45
C HIS A 359 16.28 -9.90 -5.30
N THR A 360 17.13 -9.17 -4.58
CA THR A 360 16.71 -8.20 -3.55
C THR A 360 16.71 -6.80 -4.14
N PHE A 361 15.63 -6.07 -3.95
CA PHE A 361 15.41 -4.72 -4.45
C PHE A 361 15.73 -3.68 -3.38
N LYS A 362 16.39 -2.60 -3.79
CA LYS A 362 16.63 -1.42 -2.94
C LYS A 362 15.52 -0.41 -3.18
N THR A 363 14.69 -0.19 -2.19
CA THR A 363 13.50 0.65 -2.32
C THR A 363 13.40 1.68 -1.20
N VAL A 364 12.47 2.62 -1.34
CA VAL A 364 12.13 3.59 -0.27
C VAL A 364 11.52 2.95 0.98
N VAL A 365 11.22 1.66 0.94
CA VAL A 365 10.84 0.87 2.11
C VAL A 365 11.96 -0.09 2.53
N GLY A 366 13.20 0.19 2.12
CA GLY A 366 14.37 -0.66 2.39
C GLY A 366 14.47 -1.85 1.43
N ASP A 367 15.14 -2.89 1.87
CA ASP A 367 15.35 -4.10 1.08
C ASP A 367 14.06 -4.92 0.97
N VAL A 368 13.70 -5.28 -0.27
CA VAL A 368 12.55 -6.11 -0.61
C VAL A 368 13.02 -7.35 -1.35
N ALA A 369 12.65 -8.52 -0.86
CA ALA A 369 12.90 -9.79 -1.53
C ALA A 369 11.67 -10.69 -1.39
N PHE A 370 11.37 -11.46 -2.42
CA PHE A 370 10.17 -12.28 -2.50
C PHE A 370 10.50 -13.77 -2.40
N GLY A 371 9.65 -14.50 -1.67
CA GLY A 371 9.66 -15.95 -1.62
C GLY A 371 8.93 -16.60 -2.82
N PRO A 372 8.82 -17.93 -2.81
CA PRO A 372 8.21 -18.67 -3.92
C PRO A 372 6.76 -18.25 -4.25
N ASP A 373 5.99 -17.86 -3.23
CA ASP A 373 4.60 -17.45 -3.38
C ASP A 373 4.44 -15.95 -3.69
N GLY A 374 5.55 -15.23 -3.94
CA GLY A 374 5.56 -13.79 -4.19
C GLY A 374 5.33 -12.94 -2.93
N GLU A 375 5.28 -13.53 -1.75
CA GLU A 375 5.26 -12.82 -0.48
C GLU A 375 6.69 -12.46 -0.03
N TRP A 376 6.83 -11.47 0.85
CA TRP A 376 8.15 -11.09 1.37
C TRP A 376 8.81 -12.25 2.12
N VAL A 377 10.13 -12.37 2.00
CA VAL A 377 10.90 -13.42 2.72
C VAL A 377 10.97 -13.17 4.24
N LYS A 378 10.79 -11.92 4.68
CA LYS A 378 10.79 -11.55 6.10
C LYS A 378 9.68 -10.54 6.38
N PRO A 379 8.96 -10.66 7.50
CA PRO A 379 7.97 -9.66 7.90
C PRO A 379 8.65 -8.36 8.35
N ARG A 380 7.96 -7.24 8.14
CA ARG A 380 8.29 -5.91 8.65
C ARG A 380 6.99 -5.18 9.01
N LEU A 381 6.25 -5.77 9.93
CA LEU A 381 4.99 -5.22 10.42
C LEU A 381 5.22 -4.49 11.74
N LEU A 382 4.38 -3.50 12.00
CA LEU A 382 4.38 -2.75 13.25
C LEU A 382 3.11 -3.03 14.04
N VAL A 383 3.24 -3.03 15.35
CA VAL A 383 2.09 -2.86 16.24
C VAL A 383 2.24 -1.51 16.92
N THR A 384 1.20 -0.71 16.80
CA THR A 384 1.15 0.62 17.39
C THR A 384 0.02 0.74 18.40
N GLN A 385 0.14 1.69 19.30
CA GLN A 385 -0.95 2.07 20.21
C GLN A 385 -1.14 3.58 20.15
N PHE A 386 -2.39 4.02 20.08
CA PHE A 386 -2.71 5.43 20.21
C PHE A 386 -2.68 5.85 21.68
N GLN A 387 -1.90 6.89 21.96
CA GLN A 387 -1.67 7.37 23.34
C GLN A 387 -1.75 8.90 23.40
N ASN A 388 -2.39 9.40 24.45
CA ASN A 388 -2.46 10.84 24.73
C ASN A 388 -2.98 11.68 23.55
N VAL A 389 -3.92 11.14 22.78
CA VAL A 389 -4.59 11.86 21.68
C VAL A 389 -5.53 12.87 22.30
N VAL A 390 -5.41 14.15 21.88
CA VAL A 390 -6.21 15.27 22.40
C VAL A 390 -6.90 15.98 21.24
N GLY A 391 -8.24 16.02 21.27
CA GLY A 391 -9.02 16.64 20.21
C GLY A 391 -8.84 15.94 18.85
N ASN A 392 -9.10 16.67 17.78
CA ASN A 392 -9.21 16.14 16.41
C ASN A 392 -8.18 16.75 15.44
N ASP A 393 -7.16 17.43 15.98
CA ASP A 393 -6.14 18.06 15.16
C ASP A 393 -5.28 16.99 14.44
N LEU A 394 -5.08 17.20 13.14
CA LEU A 394 -4.28 16.35 12.27
C LEU A 394 -2.79 16.36 12.65
N GLU A 395 -2.26 17.51 13.04
CA GLU A 395 -0.82 17.69 13.25
C GLU A 395 -0.28 16.82 14.39
N GLN A 396 -1.13 16.43 15.35
CA GLN A 396 -0.74 15.53 16.42
C GLN A 396 -0.36 14.13 15.93
N PHE A 397 -0.81 13.72 14.73
CA PHE A 397 -0.50 12.42 14.14
C PHE A 397 0.74 12.44 13.23
N ARG A 398 1.47 13.57 13.17
CA ARG A 398 2.79 13.60 12.50
C ARG A 398 3.83 12.89 13.37
N GLY A 399 4.41 11.83 12.79
CA GLY A 399 5.38 10.98 13.48
C GLY A 399 4.74 9.99 14.46
N ASP A 400 5.51 9.58 15.45
CA ASP A 400 5.23 8.45 16.33
C ASP A 400 4.77 8.82 17.76
N LYS A 401 4.59 10.11 18.06
CA LYS A 401 4.28 10.57 19.44
C LYS A 401 2.89 10.20 19.93
N LYS A 402 1.91 10.12 19.05
CA LYS A 402 0.52 9.79 19.36
C LYS A 402 0.13 8.40 18.90
N GLN A 403 0.81 7.90 17.90
CA GLN A 403 0.72 6.53 17.41
C GLN A 403 2.06 5.84 17.67
N VAL A 404 2.20 5.39 18.92
CA VAL A 404 3.47 4.87 19.47
C VAL A 404 3.71 3.46 18.96
N VAL A 405 4.89 3.19 18.41
CA VAL A 405 5.29 1.84 18.03
C VAL A 405 5.64 1.06 19.30
N VAL A 406 4.88 0.00 19.58
CA VAL A 406 5.03 -0.82 20.78
C VAL A 406 5.63 -2.20 20.49
N TRP A 407 5.66 -2.61 19.22
CA TRP A 407 6.29 -3.85 18.72
C TRP A 407 6.62 -3.70 17.21
N PRO A 408 7.68 -4.37 16.69
CA PRO A 408 8.67 -5.20 17.40
C PRO A 408 9.70 -4.36 18.19
N GLN A 409 10.51 -5.01 19.02
CA GLN A 409 11.43 -4.34 19.95
C GLN A 409 12.45 -3.44 19.25
N GLU A 410 12.94 -3.83 18.06
CA GLU A 410 13.90 -3.06 17.26
C GLU A 410 13.36 -1.74 16.70
N HIS A 411 12.04 -1.58 16.62
CA HIS A 411 11.36 -0.37 16.13
C HIS A 411 10.56 0.37 17.21
N LYS A 412 10.60 -0.14 18.44
CA LYS A 412 9.79 0.37 19.54
C LYS A 412 10.13 1.81 19.88
N THR A 413 9.11 2.68 19.97
CA THR A 413 9.23 4.10 20.34
C THR A 413 8.60 4.43 21.70
N GLY A 414 7.90 3.47 22.32
CA GLY A 414 7.34 3.60 23.66
C GLY A 414 6.69 2.32 24.14
N ASP A 415 6.22 2.33 25.40
CA ASP A 415 5.62 1.17 26.04
C ASP A 415 4.11 1.08 25.78
N LEU A 416 3.58 -0.14 25.75
CA LEU A 416 2.15 -0.38 25.74
C LEU A 416 1.52 0.11 27.05
N ILE A 417 0.52 0.97 26.97
CA ILE A 417 -0.31 1.30 28.14
C ILE A 417 -1.35 0.18 28.30
N TYR A 418 -1.26 -0.52 29.42
CA TYR A 418 -2.10 -1.66 29.76
C TYR A 418 -2.58 -1.55 31.22
N PRO A 419 -3.86 -1.79 31.54
CA PRO A 419 -4.94 -2.20 30.63
C PRO A 419 -5.45 -1.04 29.75
N TYR A 420 -6.28 -1.38 28.75
CA TYR A 420 -6.92 -0.45 27.82
C TYR A 420 -7.57 0.76 28.51
N SER A 421 -8.20 0.55 29.66
CA SER A 421 -8.82 1.62 30.46
C SER A 421 -7.80 2.63 31.00
N ALA A 422 -6.56 2.25 31.24
CA ALA A 422 -5.52 3.15 31.75
C ALA A 422 -5.08 4.20 30.73
N ALA A 423 -5.17 3.88 29.43
CA ALA A 423 -4.84 4.82 28.36
C ALA A 423 -5.97 5.85 28.09
N ARG A 424 -7.12 5.70 28.75
CA ARG A 424 -8.32 6.50 28.53
C ARG A 424 -8.61 7.48 29.69
N GLN A 425 -7.71 7.54 30.66
CA GLN A 425 -7.77 8.49 31.81
C GLN A 425 -7.06 9.83 31.43
#